data_c965a5a08732a531d859438c29342421
#
_entry.id   c965a5a08732a531d859438c29342421
#
_cell.length_a   1.000
_cell.length_b   1.000
_cell.length_c   1.000
_cell.angle_alpha   90.00
_cell.angle_beta   90.00
_cell.angle_gamma   90.00
#
_symmetry.space_group_name_H-M   'P 1'
#
loop_
_entity.id
_entity.type
_entity.pdbx_description
1 polymer ?
#
loop_
_entity_poly.entity_id
_entity_poly.type
_entity_poly.pdbx_seq_one_letter_code
_entity_poly.pdbx_strand_id
1 'polypeptide(L)'
;MFLMFAMTTDAVGVIIPEVMKQFKLSMTAAGLMHYSPMVAIALGGFFLGFVADRLGRKKTIIIGLSLFALNSYLYIIGNSFAFFLSLMIVAGIAIGIFKTGALALIGDISKSTTEHTSTMNTVEGFFAVGAIIGPAIVTYFLSIGVEWKSGNI
;
A
#
# COMPACT_ATOMS: atom_id res chain seq x y z
N MET A 1 9.61 5.82 2.82
CA MET A 1 8.14 5.69 2.72
C MET A 1 7.71 4.93 1.46
N PHE A 2 8.12 5.31 0.25
CA PHE A 2 7.77 4.57 -0.98
C PHE A 2 8.19 3.10 -0.91
N LEU A 3 9.41 2.79 -0.46
CA LEU A 3 9.89 1.44 -0.22
C LEU A 3 8.95 0.66 0.73
N MET A 4 8.54 1.27 1.85
CA MET A 4 7.65 0.64 2.83
C MET A 4 6.28 0.31 2.22
N PHE A 5 5.70 1.23 1.43
CA PHE A 5 4.43 0.96 0.76
C PHE A 5 4.54 -0.19 -0.25
N ALA A 6 5.62 -0.23 -1.04
CA ALA A 6 5.85 -1.34 -1.95
C ALA A 6 6.01 -2.66 -1.20
N MET A 7 6.80 -2.69 -0.12
CA MET A 7 6.94 -3.89 0.70
C MET A 7 5.60 -4.45 1.18
N THR A 8 4.68 -3.57 1.58
CA THR A 8 3.36 -4.01 2.10
C THR A 8 2.37 -4.37 1.00
N THR A 9 2.30 -3.59 -0.09
CA THR A 9 1.34 -3.85 -1.18
C THR A 9 1.70 -5.08 -2.00
N ASP A 10 2.98 -5.26 -2.31
CA ASP A 10 3.42 -6.37 -3.16
C ASP A 10 3.51 -7.69 -2.37
N ALA A 11 3.77 -7.64 -1.05
CA ALA A 11 3.70 -8.81 -0.18
C ALA A 11 2.31 -9.47 -0.16
N VAL A 12 1.23 -8.72 -0.40
CA VAL A 12 -0.14 -9.26 -0.48
C VAL A 12 -0.24 -10.36 -1.54
N GLY A 13 0.45 -10.22 -2.67
CA GLY A 13 0.46 -11.24 -3.72
C GLY A 13 0.89 -12.62 -3.24
N VAL A 14 1.84 -12.67 -2.31
CA VAL A 14 2.35 -13.93 -1.71
C VAL A 14 1.36 -14.49 -0.68
N ILE A 15 0.60 -13.64 -0.01
CA ILE A 15 -0.37 -14.04 1.04
C ILE A 15 -1.69 -14.55 0.43
N ILE A 16 -2.06 -14.10 -0.77
CA ILE A 16 -3.34 -14.46 -1.41
C ILE A 16 -3.60 -15.98 -1.41
N PRO A 17 -2.66 -16.87 -1.79
CA PRO A 17 -2.90 -18.32 -1.76
C PRO A 17 -3.26 -18.84 -0.37
N GLU A 18 -2.64 -18.32 0.69
CA GLU A 18 -2.92 -18.73 2.07
C GLU A 18 -4.30 -18.24 2.52
N VAL A 19 -4.67 -17.01 2.18
CA VAL A 19 -6.00 -16.46 2.44
C VAL A 19 -7.08 -17.26 1.69
N MET A 20 -6.80 -17.65 0.43
CA MET A 20 -7.71 -18.51 -0.34
C MET A 20 -7.97 -19.84 0.35
N LYS A 21 -6.93 -20.49 0.87
CA LYS A 21 -7.07 -21.76 1.59
C LYS A 21 -7.89 -21.58 2.88
N GLN A 22 -7.56 -20.56 3.67
CA GLN A 22 -8.20 -20.31 4.97
C GLN A 22 -9.69 -19.99 4.83
N PHE A 23 -10.05 -19.11 3.89
CA PHE A 23 -11.45 -18.67 3.70
C PHE A 23 -12.19 -19.44 2.60
N LYS A 24 -11.56 -20.47 2.00
CA LYS A 24 -12.14 -21.27 0.90
C LYS A 24 -12.65 -20.40 -0.26
N LEU A 25 -11.83 -19.42 -0.66
CA LEU A 25 -12.21 -18.42 -1.67
C LEU A 25 -12.10 -18.98 -3.09
N SER A 26 -12.96 -18.48 -3.97
CA SER A 26 -12.80 -18.66 -5.41
C SER A 26 -11.66 -17.81 -5.98
N MET A 27 -11.14 -18.17 -7.16
CA MET A 27 -10.15 -17.38 -7.88
C MET A 27 -10.61 -15.94 -8.15
N THR A 28 -11.92 -15.75 -8.39
CA THR A 28 -12.50 -14.41 -8.57
C THR A 28 -12.41 -13.58 -7.31
N ALA A 29 -12.71 -14.15 -6.14
CA ALA A 29 -12.60 -13.46 -4.85
C ALA A 29 -11.13 -13.12 -4.52
N ALA A 30 -10.20 -14.02 -4.84
CA ALA A 30 -8.77 -13.76 -4.72
C ALA A 30 -8.30 -12.62 -5.62
N GLY A 31 -8.82 -12.55 -6.85
CA GLY A 31 -8.57 -11.44 -7.76
C GLY A 31 -8.99 -10.09 -7.17
N LEU A 32 -10.11 -10.02 -6.44
CA LEU A 32 -10.55 -8.80 -5.76
C LEU A 32 -9.51 -8.30 -4.73
N MET A 33 -8.82 -9.20 -4.03
CA MET A 33 -7.74 -8.80 -3.11
C MET A 33 -6.59 -8.10 -3.82
N HIS A 34 -6.29 -8.51 -5.04
CA HIS A 34 -5.21 -7.91 -5.83
C HIS A 34 -5.62 -6.59 -6.48
N TYR A 35 -6.80 -6.54 -7.10
CA TYR A 35 -7.24 -5.37 -7.86
C TYR A 35 -7.85 -4.26 -7.02
N SER A 36 -8.53 -4.59 -5.90
CA SER A 36 -9.20 -3.58 -5.08
C SER A 36 -8.27 -2.49 -4.53
N PRO A 37 -7.07 -2.80 -3.98
CA PRO A 37 -6.17 -1.74 -3.55
C PRO A 37 -5.61 -0.92 -4.72
N MET A 38 -5.38 -1.52 -5.89
CA MET A 38 -4.92 -0.79 -7.07
C MET A 38 -5.95 0.23 -7.55
N VAL A 39 -7.21 -0.18 -7.65
CA VAL A 39 -8.32 0.72 -7.99
C VAL A 39 -8.48 1.80 -6.93
N ALA A 40 -8.37 1.44 -5.66
CA ALA A 40 -8.46 2.39 -4.55
C ALA A 40 -7.33 3.42 -4.55
N ILE A 41 -6.09 3.04 -4.90
CA ILE A 41 -4.96 3.96 -5.09
C ILE A 41 -5.26 4.95 -6.22
N ALA A 42 -5.75 4.45 -7.36
CA ALA A 42 -6.09 5.28 -8.51
C ALA A 42 -7.21 6.28 -8.18
N LEU A 43 -8.31 5.80 -7.57
CA LEU A 43 -9.43 6.64 -7.15
C LEU A 43 -9.01 7.64 -6.06
N GLY A 44 -8.24 7.19 -5.06
CA GLY A 44 -7.69 8.05 -4.02
C GLY A 44 -6.81 9.17 -4.59
N GLY A 45 -5.92 8.85 -5.53
CA GLY A 45 -5.10 9.85 -6.22
C GLY A 45 -5.92 10.82 -7.06
N PHE A 46 -6.90 10.31 -7.82
CA PHE A 46 -7.71 11.13 -8.72
C PHE A 46 -8.69 12.03 -7.97
N PHE A 47 -9.51 11.47 -7.08
CA PHE A 47 -10.55 12.23 -6.40
C PHE A 47 -10.05 13.05 -5.21
N LEU A 48 -8.97 12.62 -4.57
CA LEU A 48 -8.42 13.30 -3.39
C LEU A 48 -7.17 14.12 -3.69
N GLY A 49 -6.76 14.19 -4.97
CA GLY A 49 -5.64 15.03 -5.40
C GLY A 49 -5.80 16.49 -5.00
N PHE A 50 -7.03 17.03 -5.07
CA PHE A 50 -7.35 18.39 -4.65
C PHE A 50 -7.10 18.63 -3.15
N VAL A 51 -7.03 17.59 -2.33
CA VAL A 51 -6.71 17.71 -0.89
C VAL A 51 -5.30 18.26 -0.70
N ALA A 52 -4.35 17.83 -1.54
CA ALA A 52 -2.99 18.35 -1.52
C ALA A 52 -2.91 19.85 -1.87
N ASP A 53 -3.82 20.32 -2.73
CA ASP A 53 -3.87 21.73 -3.10
C ASP A 53 -4.54 22.59 -2.02
N ARG A 54 -5.57 22.07 -1.34
CA ARG A 54 -6.30 22.81 -0.28
C ARG A 54 -5.63 22.77 1.08
N LEU A 55 -5.13 21.61 1.51
CA LEU A 55 -4.54 21.43 2.84
C LEU A 55 -3.02 21.66 2.84
N GLY A 56 -2.41 21.67 1.67
CA GLY A 56 -0.96 21.72 1.47
C GLY A 56 -0.29 20.35 1.54
N ARG A 57 0.85 20.24 0.86
CA ARG A 57 1.58 18.96 0.61
C ARG A 57 1.90 18.21 1.90
N LYS A 58 2.46 18.90 2.90
CA LYS A 58 2.89 18.30 4.18
C LYS A 58 1.73 17.66 4.93
N LYS A 59 0.60 18.36 5.05
CA LYS A 59 -0.58 17.82 5.77
C LYS A 59 -1.17 16.62 5.05
N THR A 60 -1.23 16.67 3.71
CA THR A 60 -1.72 15.55 2.89
C THR A 60 -0.86 14.30 3.07
N ILE A 61 0.47 14.45 3.07
CA ILE A 61 1.41 13.35 3.34
C ILE A 61 1.15 12.76 4.74
N ILE A 62 1.01 13.60 5.76
CA ILE A 62 0.77 13.15 7.14
C ILE A 62 -0.57 12.41 7.25
N ILE A 63 -1.63 12.93 6.62
CA ILE A 63 -2.95 12.27 6.60
C ILE A 63 -2.85 10.88 5.97
N GLY A 64 -2.24 10.77 4.80
CA GLY A 64 -2.05 9.47 4.14
C GLY A 64 -1.28 8.47 4.98
N LEU A 65 -0.17 8.91 5.60
CA LEU A 65 0.64 8.06 6.49
C LEU A 65 -0.11 7.65 7.76
N SER A 66 -0.82 8.57 8.40
CA SER A 66 -1.59 8.29 9.61
C SER A 66 -2.73 7.31 9.33
N LEU A 67 -3.45 7.50 8.22
CA LEU A 67 -4.51 6.61 7.79
C LEU A 67 -3.97 5.20 7.50
N PHE A 68 -2.81 5.11 6.82
CA PHE A 68 -2.17 3.83 6.54
C PHE A 68 -1.70 3.13 7.82
N ALA A 69 -1.09 3.85 8.76
CA ALA A 69 -0.62 3.30 10.03
C ALA A 69 -1.80 2.77 10.88
N LEU A 70 -2.88 3.55 10.98
CA LEU A 70 -4.10 3.12 11.67
C LEU A 70 -4.70 1.89 11.01
N ASN A 71 -4.82 1.91 9.70
CA ASN A 71 -5.32 0.76 8.91
C ASN A 71 -4.47 -0.49 9.14
N SER A 72 -3.14 -0.37 9.15
CA SER A 72 -2.23 -1.49 9.40
C SER A 72 -2.43 -2.09 10.79
N TYR A 73 -2.70 -1.28 11.80
CA TYR A 73 -3.02 -1.76 13.13
C TYR A 73 -4.32 -2.57 13.17
N LEU A 74 -5.33 -2.19 12.37
CA LEU A 74 -6.61 -2.88 12.31
C LEU A 74 -6.52 -4.30 11.71
N TYR A 75 -5.47 -4.64 10.98
CA TYR A 75 -5.25 -6.00 10.49
C TYR A 75 -5.15 -7.05 11.61
N ILE A 76 -4.71 -6.63 12.81
CA ILE A 76 -4.55 -7.53 13.97
C ILE A 76 -5.90 -8.08 14.45
N ILE A 77 -6.95 -7.25 14.40
CA ILE A 77 -8.27 -7.59 14.96
C ILE A 77 -9.25 -8.21 13.95
N GLY A 78 -8.91 -8.19 12.66
CA GLY A 78 -9.81 -8.69 11.61
C GLY A 78 -9.93 -10.20 11.56
N ASN A 79 -11.16 -10.72 11.40
CA ASN A 79 -11.43 -12.17 11.34
C ASN A 79 -12.29 -12.59 10.14
N SER A 80 -12.61 -11.68 9.19
CA SER A 80 -13.41 -12.02 8.02
C SER A 80 -12.78 -11.52 6.74
N PHE A 81 -13.03 -12.22 5.63
CA PHE A 81 -12.56 -11.81 4.30
C PHE A 81 -13.04 -10.41 3.92
N ALA A 82 -14.33 -10.11 4.16
CA ALA A 82 -14.89 -8.79 3.85
C ALA A 82 -14.19 -7.66 4.64
N PHE A 83 -13.84 -7.93 5.91
CA PHE A 83 -13.07 -6.98 6.71
C PHE A 83 -11.66 -6.75 6.14
N PHE A 84 -10.93 -7.81 5.78
CA PHE A 84 -9.61 -7.67 5.16
C PHE A 84 -9.68 -6.95 3.81
N LEU A 85 -10.69 -7.24 2.99
CA LEU A 85 -10.90 -6.55 1.72
C LEU A 85 -11.15 -5.05 1.93
N SER A 86 -11.95 -4.68 2.93
CA SER A 86 -12.19 -3.28 3.26
C SER A 86 -10.92 -2.57 3.73
N LEU A 87 -10.08 -3.23 4.53
CA LEU A 87 -8.78 -2.69 4.94
C LEU A 87 -7.83 -2.50 3.75
N MET A 88 -7.85 -3.39 2.77
CA MET A 88 -7.06 -3.24 1.54
C MET A 88 -7.51 -2.03 0.72
N ILE A 89 -8.80 -1.78 0.62
CA ILE A 89 -9.34 -0.59 -0.03
C ILE A 89 -8.91 0.68 0.71
N VAL A 90 -9.05 0.71 2.03
CA VAL A 90 -8.63 1.85 2.86
C VAL A 90 -7.12 2.09 2.76
N ALA A 91 -6.30 1.03 2.76
CA ALA A 91 -4.87 1.12 2.51
C ALA A 91 -4.57 1.75 1.15
N GLY A 92 -5.27 1.31 0.10
CA GLY A 92 -5.13 1.87 -1.25
C GLY A 92 -5.44 3.36 -1.29
N ILE A 93 -6.54 3.79 -0.67
CA ILE A 93 -6.91 5.22 -0.55
C ILE A 93 -5.80 6.00 0.19
N ALA A 94 -5.33 5.49 1.31
CA ALA A 94 -4.27 6.11 2.11
C ALA A 94 -2.97 6.30 1.31
N ILE A 95 -2.58 5.28 0.53
CA ILE A 95 -1.41 5.33 -0.35
C ILE A 95 -1.65 6.34 -1.49
N GLY A 96 -2.85 6.38 -2.08
CA GLY A 96 -3.21 7.35 -3.11
C GLY A 96 -3.07 8.79 -2.61
N ILE A 97 -3.61 9.11 -1.42
CA ILE A 97 -3.47 10.41 -0.77
C ILE A 97 -2.00 10.75 -0.53
N PHE A 98 -1.24 9.81 0.05
CA PHE A 98 0.19 10.00 0.30
C PHE A 98 0.97 10.26 -0.98
N LYS A 99 0.81 9.41 -2.02
CA LYS A 99 1.51 9.55 -3.30
C LYS A 99 1.23 10.91 -3.93
N THR A 100 -0.03 11.33 -3.96
CA THR A 100 -0.40 12.64 -4.52
C THR A 100 0.31 13.79 -3.80
N GLY A 101 0.31 13.80 -2.48
CA GLY A 101 1.00 14.82 -1.68
C GLY A 101 2.52 14.79 -1.88
N ALA A 102 3.12 13.59 -1.89
CA ALA A 102 4.56 13.42 -2.03
C ALA A 102 5.07 13.79 -3.44
N LEU A 103 4.38 13.35 -4.48
CA LEU A 103 4.75 13.67 -5.87
C LEU A 103 4.57 15.15 -6.17
N ALA A 104 3.50 15.77 -5.67
CA ALA A 104 3.30 17.21 -5.77
C ALA A 104 4.40 17.99 -5.03
N LEU A 105 4.82 17.52 -3.83
CA LEU A 105 5.94 18.14 -3.11
C LEU A 105 7.26 18.06 -3.90
N ILE A 106 7.55 16.93 -4.53
CA ILE A 106 8.72 16.77 -5.40
C ILE A 106 8.65 17.78 -6.54
N GLY A 107 7.48 17.98 -7.16
CA GLY A 107 7.28 19.01 -8.19
C GLY A 107 7.57 20.42 -7.68
N ASP A 108 7.06 20.76 -6.49
CA ASP A 108 7.19 22.09 -5.89
C ASP A 108 8.64 22.44 -5.51
N ILE A 109 9.47 21.46 -5.12
CA ILE A 109 10.86 21.70 -4.69
C ILE A 109 11.90 21.54 -5.80
N SER A 110 11.53 20.94 -6.93
CA SER A 110 12.45 20.73 -8.05
C SER A 110 12.70 22.04 -8.82
N LYS A 111 13.97 22.39 -9.00
CA LYS A 111 14.39 23.63 -9.68
C LYS A 111 14.50 23.50 -11.19
N SER A 112 14.52 22.27 -11.70
CA SER A 112 14.61 21.98 -13.13
C SER A 112 13.89 20.66 -13.48
N THR A 113 13.55 20.49 -14.75
CA THR A 113 12.96 19.24 -15.26
C THR A 113 13.89 18.04 -15.03
N THR A 114 15.21 18.24 -15.16
CA THR A 114 16.20 17.18 -14.93
C THR A 114 16.24 16.76 -13.47
N GLU A 115 16.21 17.72 -12.52
CA GLU A 115 16.16 17.43 -11.08
C GLU A 115 14.86 16.73 -10.71
N HIS A 116 13.73 17.19 -11.24
CA HIS A 116 12.43 16.54 -11.03
C HIS A 116 12.46 15.06 -11.48
N THR A 117 12.90 14.82 -12.73
CA THR A 117 12.97 13.46 -13.28
C THR A 117 13.92 12.56 -12.49
N SER A 118 15.09 13.08 -12.10
CA SER A 118 16.06 12.33 -11.30
C SER A 118 15.51 11.96 -9.93
N THR A 119 14.82 12.88 -9.26
CA THR A 119 14.21 12.64 -7.95
C THR A 119 13.07 11.62 -8.06
N MET A 120 12.22 11.75 -9.08
CA MET A 120 11.15 10.78 -9.35
C MET A 120 11.71 9.37 -9.60
N ASN A 121 12.72 9.24 -10.45
CA ASN A 121 13.37 7.96 -10.74
C ASN A 121 13.99 7.33 -9.48
N THR A 122 14.60 8.16 -8.62
CA THR A 122 15.17 7.70 -7.35
C THR A 122 14.07 7.16 -6.42
N VAL A 123 12.97 7.87 -6.27
CA VAL A 123 11.84 7.48 -5.43
C VAL A 123 11.19 6.19 -5.94
N GLU A 124 10.98 6.07 -7.24
CA GLU A 124 10.44 4.84 -7.86
C GLU A 124 11.45 3.69 -7.82
N GLY A 125 12.76 3.98 -7.85
CA GLY A 125 13.81 2.97 -7.59
C GLY A 125 13.69 2.38 -6.18
N PHE A 126 13.50 3.21 -5.15
CA PHE A 126 13.22 2.71 -3.80
C PHE A 126 11.92 1.93 -3.70
N PHE A 127 10.89 2.32 -4.46
CA PHE A 127 9.65 1.55 -4.54
C PHE A 127 9.92 0.16 -5.14
N ALA A 128 10.64 0.06 -6.25
CA ALA A 128 11.00 -1.20 -6.89
C ALA A 128 11.79 -2.14 -5.96
N VAL A 129 12.75 -1.59 -5.19
CA VAL A 129 13.48 -2.36 -4.18
C VAL A 129 12.53 -2.90 -3.11
N GLY A 130 11.57 -2.11 -2.64
CA GLY A 130 10.55 -2.54 -1.69
C GLY A 130 9.67 -3.66 -2.23
N ALA A 131 9.28 -3.59 -3.51
CA ALA A 131 8.48 -4.59 -4.21
C ALA A 131 9.16 -5.97 -4.31
N ILE A 132 10.49 -6.01 -4.21
CA ILE A 132 11.26 -7.27 -4.16
C ILE A 132 11.42 -7.74 -2.71
N ILE A 133 11.80 -6.84 -1.81
CA ILE A 133 12.12 -7.17 -0.41
C ILE A 133 10.86 -7.64 0.35
N GLY A 134 9.72 -6.97 0.17
CA GLY A 134 8.48 -7.32 0.86
C GLY A 134 8.04 -8.75 0.64
N PRO A 135 7.79 -9.17 -0.61
CA PRO A 135 7.45 -10.56 -0.93
C PRO A 135 8.52 -11.56 -0.47
N ALA A 136 9.82 -11.24 -0.59
CA ALA A 136 10.90 -12.11 -0.16
C ALA A 136 10.85 -12.39 1.35
N ILE A 137 10.62 -11.35 2.17
CA ILE A 137 10.48 -11.50 3.62
C ILE A 137 9.27 -12.38 3.96
N VAL A 138 8.11 -12.11 3.36
CA VAL A 138 6.89 -12.89 3.62
C VAL A 138 7.07 -14.34 3.20
N THR A 139 7.65 -14.59 2.02
CA THR A 139 7.94 -15.95 1.54
C THR A 139 8.87 -16.69 2.50
N TYR A 140 9.89 -16.02 3.02
CA TYR A 140 10.78 -16.61 4.02
C TYR A 140 10.04 -17.02 5.29
N PHE A 141 9.20 -16.14 5.85
CA PHE A 141 8.41 -16.47 7.04
C PHE A 141 7.43 -17.62 6.80
N LEU A 142 6.77 -17.65 5.67
CA LEU A 142 5.89 -18.76 5.29
C LEU A 142 6.65 -20.08 5.15
N SER A 143 7.89 -20.05 4.62
CA SER A 143 8.73 -21.25 4.45
C SER A 143 9.19 -21.88 5.76
N ILE A 144 9.32 -21.09 6.83
CA ILE A 144 9.68 -21.59 8.18
C ILE A 144 8.44 -21.91 9.04
N GLY A 145 7.24 -21.94 8.43
CA GLY A 145 6.00 -22.36 9.10
C GLY A 145 5.33 -21.27 9.95
N VAL A 146 5.72 -20.00 9.79
CA VAL A 146 5.00 -18.89 10.42
C VAL A 146 3.71 -18.69 9.63
N GLU A 147 2.57 -18.85 10.31
CA GLU A 147 1.28 -18.55 9.70
C GLU A 147 1.19 -17.06 9.37
N TRP A 148 0.62 -16.72 8.19
CA TRP A 148 0.45 -15.33 7.76
C TRP A 148 -0.36 -14.47 8.74
N LYS A 149 -1.15 -15.14 9.59
CA LYS A 149 -1.88 -14.57 10.71
C LYS A 149 -1.46 -15.28 11.99
N SER A 150 -0.27 -14.97 12.51
CA SER A 150 0.17 -15.39 13.85
C SER A 150 -0.67 -14.68 14.91
N GLY A 151 -1.85 -15.15 15.14
CA GLY A 151 -2.82 -14.58 16.08
C GLY A 151 -3.71 -15.62 16.76
N ASN A 152 -3.28 -16.88 16.78
CA ASN A 152 -3.86 -17.85 17.72
C ASN A 152 -2.96 -17.93 18.95
N ILE A 153 -3.15 -16.99 19.86
CA ILE A 153 -2.97 -17.18 21.29
C ILE A 153 -4.37 -17.19 21.89
#